data_f4c66677a0cb130f6979bfbec15b7e1b
#
_entry.id   f4c66677a0cb130f6979bfbec15b7e1b
#
_cell.length_a   1.000
_cell.length_b   1.000
_cell.length_c   1.000
_cell.angle_alpha   90.00
_cell.angle_beta   90.00
_cell.angle_gamma   90.00
#
_symmetry.space_group_name_H-M   'P 1'
#
loop_
_entity.id
_entity.type
_entity.pdbx_description
1 polymer ?
#
loop_
_entity_poly.entity_id
_entity_poly.type
_entity_poly.pdbx_seq_one_letter_code
_entity_poly.pdbx_strand_id
1 'polypeptide(L)'
;MMWRDGTVLALRRGWGAAGRRCAELDVRVCGAPAGASVMTAGGELRAVAYETLTGIPGPGERVRLEVSALDRALGTGGHAMVCARLDVLPEDSARAGHLVKARYMPDQVVVAGADEQDTEHHGLLSRPVDELAL
;
A
#
# COMPACT_ATOMS: atom_id res chain seq x y z
N MET A 1 -8.68 9.82 -9.89
CA MET A 1 -7.54 9.73 -8.94
C MET A 1 -7.06 11.13 -8.61
N MET A 2 -6.75 11.37 -7.35
CA MET A 2 -6.22 12.65 -6.89
C MET A 2 -4.83 12.41 -6.28
N TRP A 3 -3.80 12.99 -6.88
CA TRP A 3 -2.42 12.81 -6.45
C TRP A 3 -1.91 14.03 -5.72
N ARG A 4 -1.11 13.81 -4.67
CA ARG A 4 -0.34 14.82 -3.95
C ARG A 4 1.07 14.32 -3.73
N ASP A 5 2.03 15.23 -3.73
CA ASP A 5 3.35 14.95 -3.19
C ASP A 5 3.43 15.51 -1.77
N GLY A 6 4.06 14.78 -0.88
CA GLY A 6 4.21 15.19 0.51
C GLY A 6 5.57 14.83 1.07
N THR A 7 5.94 15.48 2.15
CA THR A 7 7.11 15.16 2.97
C THR A 7 6.65 14.53 4.27
N VAL A 8 7.19 13.39 4.60
CA VAL A 8 6.91 12.70 5.88
C VAL A 8 7.47 13.54 7.02
N LEU A 9 6.63 13.90 7.98
CA LEU A 9 7.01 14.63 9.18
C LEU A 9 7.38 13.69 10.33
N ALA A 10 6.56 12.67 10.52
CA ALA A 10 6.74 11.72 11.61
C ALA A 10 6.08 10.37 11.28
N LEU A 11 6.61 9.31 11.87
CA LEU A 11 5.95 8.02 11.98
C LEU A 11 5.17 8.03 13.31
N ARG A 12 3.84 7.89 13.23
CA ARG A 12 2.97 7.92 14.42
C ARG A 12 2.91 6.59 15.12
N ARG A 13 2.59 5.55 14.37
CA ARG A 13 2.49 4.17 14.86
C ARG A 13 2.73 3.19 13.72
N GLY A 14 3.18 2.01 14.08
CA GLY A 14 3.30 0.87 13.17
C GLY A 14 2.58 -0.33 13.75
N TRP A 15 2.14 -1.23 12.87
CA TRP A 15 1.56 -2.52 13.23
C TRP A 15 1.87 -3.56 12.15
N GLY A 16 1.64 -4.82 12.47
CA GLY A 16 1.95 -5.94 11.60
C GLY A 16 3.30 -6.60 11.93
N ALA A 17 3.51 -7.78 11.37
CA ALA A 17 4.75 -8.52 11.54
C ALA A 17 5.86 -7.99 10.62
N ALA A 18 7.11 -8.30 10.93
CA ALA A 18 8.26 -7.96 10.09
C ALA A 18 8.04 -8.44 8.64
N GLY A 19 8.35 -7.59 7.67
CA GLY A 19 8.10 -7.81 6.24
C GLY A 19 6.66 -7.60 5.78
N ARG A 20 5.73 -7.29 6.71
CA ARG A 20 4.31 -6.99 6.42
C ARG A 20 3.79 -5.86 7.29
N ARG A 21 4.65 -4.95 7.66
CA ARG A 21 4.28 -3.81 8.51
C ARG A 21 3.43 -2.81 7.74
N CYS A 22 2.57 -2.14 8.49
CA CYS A 22 1.91 -0.92 8.07
C CYS A 22 2.36 0.21 8.97
N ALA A 23 2.41 1.42 8.46
CA ALA A 23 2.77 2.59 9.25
C ALA A 23 1.80 3.75 8.99
N GLU A 24 1.37 4.38 10.07
CA GLU A 24 0.65 5.65 10.03
C GLU A 24 1.67 6.79 10.13
N LEU A 25 1.53 7.75 9.23
CA LEU A 25 2.46 8.85 9.04
C LEU A 25 1.74 10.19 9.15
N ASP A 26 2.41 11.19 9.71
CA ASP A 26 2.07 12.59 9.48
C ASP A 26 2.83 13.08 8.26
N VAL A 27 2.14 13.68 7.33
CA VAL A 27 2.70 14.14 6.06
C VAL A 27 2.28 15.57 5.78
N ARG A 28 3.24 16.42 5.41
CA ARG A 28 2.97 17.77 4.89
C ARG A 28 2.95 17.72 3.38
N VAL A 29 1.86 18.19 2.79
CA VAL A 29 1.74 18.30 1.33
C VAL A 29 2.75 19.34 0.83
N CYS A 30 3.57 18.96 -0.13
CA CYS A 30 4.56 19.82 -0.76
C CYS A 30 4.28 20.05 -2.26
N GLY A 31 3.38 19.26 -2.86
CA GLY A 31 3.01 19.41 -4.27
C GLY A 31 1.56 18.99 -4.52
N ALA A 32 0.87 19.78 -5.33
CA ALA A 32 -0.47 19.54 -5.81
C ALA A 32 -0.60 20.01 -7.27
N PRO A 33 -1.54 19.45 -8.06
CA PRO A 33 -1.79 19.95 -9.41
C PRO A 33 -2.22 21.42 -9.41
N ALA A 34 -1.93 22.12 -10.50
CA ALA A 34 -2.43 23.49 -10.69
C ALA A 34 -3.97 23.49 -10.60
N GLY A 35 -4.52 24.43 -9.83
CA GLY A 35 -5.96 24.53 -9.60
C GLY A 35 -6.53 23.60 -8.52
N ALA A 36 -5.70 22.84 -7.82
CA ALA A 36 -6.16 22.05 -6.66
C ALA A 36 -6.75 22.98 -5.59
N SER A 37 -7.96 22.68 -5.12
CA SER A 37 -8.68 23.45 -4.10
C SER A 37 -8.63 22.83 -2.72
N VAL A 38 -8.21 21.56 -2.60
CA VAL A 38 -8.11 20.81 -1.35
C VAL A 38 -6.75 20.17 -1.22
N MET A 39 -6.29 19.94 0.00
CA MET A 39 -5.01 19.30 0.29
C MET A 39 -3.87 19.93 -0.54
N THR A 40 -3.79 21.26 -0.45
CA THR A 40 -2.79 22.08 -1.16
C THR A 40 -1.47 22.12 -0.39
N ALA A 41 -0.42 22.61 -1.02
CA ALA A 41 0.90 22.72 -0.41
C ALA A 41 0.87 23.45 0.93
N GLY A 42 1.57 22.94 1.92
CA GLY A 42 1.60 23.42 3.31
C GLY A 42 0.59 22.78 4.24
N GLY A 43 -0.46 22.15 3.71
CA GLY A 43 -1.43 21.40 4.52
C GLY A 43 -0.83 20.10 5.06
N GLU A 44 -1.33 19.66 6.21
CA GLU A 44 -0.93 18.40 6.83
C GLU A 44 -2.07 17.39 6.78
N LEU A 45 -1.72 16.13 6.60
CA LEU A 45 -2.66 15.02 6.58
C LEU A 45 -2.00 13.75 7.14
N ARG A 46 -2.83 12.77 7.47
CA ARG A 46 -2.35 11.44 7.82
C ARG A 46 -2.33 10.54 6.59
N ALA A 47 -1.33 9.68 6.54
CA ALA A 47 -1.20 8.68 5.49
C ALA A 47 -0.86 7.32 6.06
N VAL A 48 -1.15 6.27 5.32
CA VAL A 48 -0.74 4.89 5.61
C VAL A 48 0.21 4.41 4.52
N ALA A 49 1.32 3.83 4.94
CA ALA A 49 2.26 3.11 4.09
C ALA A 49 2.23 1.62 4.40
N TYR A 50 2.33 0.81 3.36
CA TYR A 50 2.41 -0.65 3.45
C TYR A 50 3.83 -1.10 3.06
N GLU A 51 4.53 -1.75 3.99
CA GLU A 51 5.91 -2.20 3.80
C GLU A 51 6.08 -3.04 2.52
N THR A 52 5.09 -3.86 2.22
CA THR A 52 5.12 -4.75 1.06
C THR A 52 4.87 -4.08 -0.28
N LEU A 53 4.40 -2.84 -0.30
CA LEU A 53 4.12 -2.08 -1.52
C LEU A 53 5.20 -1.03 -1.78
N THR A 54 5.51 -0.23 -0.77
CA THR A 54 6.39 0.94 -0.93
C THR A 54 7.59 0.93 0.00
N GLY A 55 7.68 -0.04 0.92
CA GLY A 55 8.49 0.12 2.12
C GLY A 55 7.87 1.15 3.07
N ILE A 56 8.48 1.33 4.23
CA ILE A 56 8.05 2.33 5.21
C ILE A 56 8.94 3.57 5.08
N PRO A 57 8.40 4.70 4.61
CA PRO A 57 9.18 5.93 4.50
C PRO A 57 9.45 6.54 5.88
N GLY A 58 10.64 7.11 6.05
CA GLY A 58 11.05 7.82 7.26
C GLY A 58 10.80 9.33 7.20
N PRO A 59 10.94 10.02 8.35
CA PRO A 59 10.86 11.48 8.39
C PRO A 59 11.83 12.14 7.40
N GLY A 60 11.36 13.17 6.71
CA GLY A 60 12.11 13.90 5.69
C GLY A 60 12.01 13.30 4.28
N GLU A 61 11.57 12.07 4.12
CA GLU A 61 11.38 11.46 2.80
C GLU A 61 10.17 12.04 2.09
N ARG A 62 10.27 12.17 0.76
CA ARG A 62 9.16 12.57 -0.09
C ARG A 62 8.38 11.36 -0.58
N VAL A 63 7.07 11.50 -0.55
CA VAL A 63 6.13 10.44 -0.94
C VAL A 63 5.08 10.97 -1.90
N ARG A 64 4.58 10.10 -2.77
CA ARG A 64 3.37 10.33 -3.54
C ARG A 64 2.18 9.71 -2.82
N LEU A 65 1.11 10.47 -2.76
CA LEU A 65 -0.11 10.14 -2.04
C LEU A 65 -1.30 10.04 -2.99
N GLU A 66 -2.12 9.04 -2.81
CA GLU A 66 -3.47 8.95 -3.35
C GLU A 66 -4.45 9.47 -2.28
N VAL A 67 -5.24 10.48 -2.62
CA VAL A 67 -6.10 11.19 -1.67
C VAL A 67 -7.58 11.21 -2.06
N SER A 68 -7.99 10.53 -3.14
CA SER A 68 -9.37 10.56 -3.63
C SER A 68 -10.37 10.05 -2.60
N ALA A 69 -10.06 8.97 -1.92
CA ALA A 69 -10.94 8.39 -0.93
C ALA A 69 -10.94 9.23 0.35
N LEU A 70 -9.82 9.83 0.73
CA LEU A 70 -9.73 10.76 1.86
C LEU A 70 -10.60 12.01 1.62
N ASP A 71 -10.51 12.61 0.42
CA ASP A 71 -11.31 13.77 0.04
C ASP A 71 -12.83 13.52 0.14
N ARG A 72 -13.24 12.31 -0.17
CA ARG A 72 -14.65 11.89 -0.13
C ARG A 72 -15.09 11.26 1.18
N ALA A 73 -14.22 11.20 2.18
CA ALA A 73 -14.46 10.50 3.45
C ALA A 73 -14.90 9.03 3.27
N LEU A 74 -14.34 8.34 2.28
CA LEU A 74 -14.70 6.96 1.91
C LEU A 74 -13.79 5.94 2.60
N GLY A 75 -14.15 5.55 3.82
CA GLY A 75 -13.67 4.31 4.44
C GLY A 75 -12.17 4.15 4.69
N THR A 76 -11.36 5.21 4.56
CA THR A 76 -9.90 5.15 4.76
C THR A 76 -9.48 5.41 6.21
N GLY A 77 -10.42 5.58 7.13
CA GLY A 77 -10.12 5.99 8.50
C GLY A 77 -9.48 7.38 8.60
N GLY A 78 -9.67 8.22 7.59
CA GLY A 78 -9.07 9.56 7.53
C GLY A 78 -7.61 9.57 7.07
N HIS A 79 -7.19 8.59 6.27
CA HIS A 79 -5.82 8.48 5.77
C HIS A 79 -5.74 8.58 4.25
N ALA A 80 -4.70 9.25 3.75
CA ALA A 80 -4.20 9.09 2.40
C ALA A 80 -3.42 7.76 2.28
N MET A 81 -3.25 7.28 1.05
CA MET A 81 -2.42 6.10 0.78
C MET A 81 -1.08 6.53 0.18
N VAL A 82 0.01 6.04 0.74
CA VAL A 82 1.33 6.19 0.14
C VAL A 82 1.43 5.24 -1.06
N CYS A 83 1.65 5.79 -2.25
CA CYS A 83 1.77 5.04 -3.50
C CYS A 83 3.21 4.85 -3.94
N ALA A 84 4.08 5.77 -3.59
CA ALA A 84 5.50 5.70 -3.93
C ALA A 84 6.34 6.53 -2.97
N ARG A 85 7.59 6.13 -2.79
CA ARG A 85 8.67 6.95 -2.25
C ARG A 85 9.36 7.62 -3.43
N LEU A 86 9.52 8.94 -3.39
CA LEU A 86 9.99 9.68 -4.57
C LEU A 86 11.51 9.69 -4.70
N ASP A 87 12.22 9.51 -3.61
CA ASP A 87 13.67 9.61 -3.56
C ASP A 87 14.36 8.25 -3.31
N VAL A 88 13.60 7.20 -3.07
CA VAL A 88 14.11 5.85 -2.76
C VAL A 88 13.29 4.81 -3.51
N LEU A 89 13.95 3.88 -4.17
CA LEU A 89 13.28 2.71 -4.71
C LEU A 89 13.11 1.66 -3.60
N PRO A 90 11.92 1.08 -3.46
CA PRO A 90 11.73 -0.07 -2.57
C PRO A 90 12.53 -1.27 -3.08
N GLU A 91 12.90 -2.16 -2.16
CA GLU A 91 13.51 -3.43 -2.53
C GLU A 91 12.55 -4.28 -3.35
N ASP A 92 13.10 -5.07 -4.27
CA ASP A 92 12.32 -6.02 -5.05
C ASP A 92 11.64 -7.04 -4.15
N SER A 93 10.36 -7.26 -4.39
CA SER A 93 9.61 -8.27 -3.65
C SER A 93 9.95 -9.67 -4.16
N ALA A 94 10.68 -10.45 -3.40
CA ALA A 94 10.95 -11.86 -3.68
C ALA A 94 9.71 -12.73 -3.37
N ARG A 95 8.58 -12.48 -4.03
CA ARG A 95 7.38 -13.27 -3.83
C ARG A 95 7.25 -14.38 -4.85
N ALA A 96 6.98 -15.58 -4.36
CA ALA A 96 6.56 -16.70 -5.20
C ALA A 96 5.09 -16.51 -5.62
N GLY A 97 4.70 -17.18 -6.70
CA GLY A 97 3.33 -17.23 -7.18
C GLY A 97 3.12 -16.57 -8.53
N HIS A 98 1.93 -16.79 -9.11
CA HIS A 98 1.57 -16.36 -10.45
C HIS A 98 0.26 -15.56 -10.48
N LEU A 99 -0.34 -15.31 -9.32
CA LEU A 99 -1.59 -14.59 -9.23
C LEU A 99 -1.33 -13.08 -9.06
N VAL A 100 -1.69 -12.30 -10.06
CA VAL A 100 -1.54 -10.85 -10.04
C VAL A 100 -2.79 -10.20 -9.44
N LYS A 101 -2.64 -9.52 -8.30
CA LYS A 101 -3.67 -8.67 -7.69
C LYS A 101 -3.53 -7.23 -8.18
N ALA A 102 -4.63 -6.49 -8.23
CA ALA A 102 -4.70 -5.15 -8.81
C ALA A 102 -4.14 -5.13 -10.25
N ARG A 103 -4.51 -6.13 -11.04
CA ARG A 103 -4.06 -6.29 -12.44
C ARG A 103 -4.34 -5.01 -13.23
N TYR A 104 -3.39 -4.61 -14.05
CA TYR A 104 -3.40 -3.39 -14.85
C TYR A 104 -3.32 -2.07 -14.04
N MET A 105 -2.96 -2.16 -12.77
CA MET A 105 -2.69 -1.01 -11.92
C MET A 105 -1.17 -0.86 -11.68
N PRO A 106 -0.65 0.37 -11.45
CA PRO A 106 0.77 0.57 -11.16
C PRO A 106 1.27 -0.18 -9.91
N ASP A 107 0.42 -0.34 -8.92
CA ASP A 107 0.68 -0.97 -7.62
C ASP A 107 0.18 -2.42 -7.57
N GLN A 108 0.25 -3.12 -8.70
CA GLN A 108 -0.05 -4.54 -8.76
C GLN A 108 0.93 -5.36 -7.91
N VAL A 109 0.43 -6.46 -7.37
CA VAL A 109 1.19 -7.37 -6.52
C VAL A 109 1.06 -8.80 -7.02
N VAL A 110 2.17 -9.51 -7.11
CA VAL A 110 2.17 -10.95 -7.38
C VAL A 110 2.07 -11.71 -6.06
N VAL A 111 1.17 -12.65 -5.98
CA VAL A 111 0.96 -13.50 -4.80
C VAL A 111 0.78 -14.95 -5.23
N ALA A 112 1.06 -15.90 -4.32
CA ALA A 112 0.75 -17.30 -4.54
C ALA A 112 -0.75 -17.55 -4.32
N GLY A 113 -1.39 -18.25 -5.24
CA GLY A 113 -2.71 -18.83 -5.04
C GLY A 113 -2.60 -20.11 -4.21
N ALA A 114 -3.58 -20.40 -3.37
CA ALA A 114 -3.57 -21.63 -2.57
C ALA A 114 -3.67 -22.90 -3.45
N ASP A 115 -4.17 -22.79 -4.65
CA ASP A 115 -4.32 -23.86 -5.63
C ASP A 115 -3.11 -24.02 -6.57
N GLU A 116 -2.08 -23.18 -6.45
CA GLU A 116 -0.87 -23.34 -7.27
C GLU A 116 -0.10 -24.62 -6.91
N GLN A 117 0.54 -25.22 -7.92
CA GLN A 117 1.22 -26.51 -7.79
C GLN A 117 2.31 -26.56 -6.70
N ASP A 118 2.96 -25.44 -6.47
CA ASP A 118 4.06 -25.32 -5.52
C ASP A 118 3.59 -24.97 -4.10
N THR A 119 2.28 -24.92 -3.85
CA THR A 119 1.74 -24.66 -2.52
C THR A 119 1.46 -25.93 -1.75
N GLU A 120 1.63 -25.89 -0.43
CA GLU A 120 1.31 -27.01 0.46
C GLU A 120 -0.18 -27.42 0.42
N HIS A 121 -1.05 -26.51 -0.04
CA HIS A 121 -2.49 -26.72 -0.11
C HIS A 121 -2.96 -27.33 -1.43
N HIS A 122 -2.11 -27.40 -2.46
CA HIS A 122 -2.51 -27.88 -3.79
C HIS A 122 -3.10 -29.29 -3.73
N GLY A 123 -2.41 -30.22 -3.05
CA GLY A 123 -2.88 -31.58 -2.91
C GLY A 123 -4.22 -31.72 -2.16
N LEU A 124 -4.48 -30.82 -1.21
CA LEU A 124 -5.76 -30.75 -0.49
C LEU A 124 -6.88 -30.23 -1.40
N LEU A 125 -6.63 -29.13 -2.10
CA LEU A 125 -7.63 -28.49 -2.97
C LEU A 125 -7.94 -29.30 -4.24
N SER A 126 -7.06 -30.22 -4.61
CA SER A 126 -7.26 -31.14 -5.74
C SER A 126 -8.11 -32.37 -5.38
N ARG A 127 -8.45 -32.57 -4.10
CA ARG A 127 -9.27 -33.70 -3.64
C ARG A 127 -10.77 -33.41 -3.83
N PRO A 128 -11.58 -34.46 -4.10
CA PRO A 128 -13.04 -34.34 -4.09
C PRO A 128 -13.53 -33.76 -2.74
N VAL A 129 -14.56 -32.93 -2.78
CA VAL A 129 -15.08 -32.24 -1.58
C VAL A 129 -15.61 -33.21 -0.53
N ASP A 130 -16.17 -34.33 -0.96
CA ASP A 130 -16.68 -35.39 -0.08
C ASP A 130 -15.58 -36.19 0.64
N GLU A 131 -14.34 -36.07 0.19
CA GLU A 131 -13.16 -36.63 0.87
C GLU A 131 -12.51 -35.68 1.88
N LEU A 132 -12.98 -34.40 1.90
CA LEU A 132 -12.48 -33.43 2.86
C LEU A 132 -13.24 -33.58 4.19
N ALA A 133 -12.55 -34.02 5.23
CA ALA A 133 -13.11 -33.99 6.58
C ALA A 133 -13.31 -32.51 6.99
N LEU A 134 -14.53 -32.12 7.24
CA LEU A 134 -14.91 -30.82 7.79
C LEU A 134 -14.87 -30.86 9.31
#